data_35d1e9b55c6c53c10f7a0ccbb64be889
#
_entry.id   35d1e9b55c6c53c10f7a0ccbb64be889
#
_cell.length_a   1.000
_cell.length_b   1.000
_cell.length_c   1.000
_cell.angle_alpha   90.00
_cell.angle_beta   90.00
_cell.angle_gamma   90.00
#
_symmetry.space_group_name_H-M   'P 1'
#
loop_
_entity.id
_entity.type
_entity.pdbx_description
1 polymer ?
#
loop_
_entity_poly.entity_id
_entity_poly.type
_entity_poly.pdbx_seq_one_letter_code
_entity_poly.pdbx_strand_id
1 'polypeptide(L)'
;RDGKRAYAVLLSSRAALGGLKKRIDDAFPPKDYILRVYEALANYYQLGEGEGQGRAFEFNLKLFARNFKLNEARVMSAISILEVAGFLGYTTDINSRSRVMFTVLRDRLYEFETGDPLLERLMVLLMRNYAGIFVQDAYVDEGFLADQLDVTRKVLYDAFISLAKRKIIRYVPGDVKPYIVYYQPRLPLSYITIGREAYENRKELFVTKIGAMARYIRDDETCRQLLLMEYFGQKEDKPCGICDVCIGKKKRLHREERKSLEERILQVLARQNTNIRELVRQLGEDKEVVVEQIRKLLDEGKIQYVSTLELGLTEKS
;
A
#
# COMPACT_ATOMS: atom_id res chain seq x y z
N ARG A 1 -9.66 14.60 -10.10
CA ARG A 1 -9.95 14.44 -11.55
C ARG A 1 -10.32 15.77 -12.17
N ASP A 2 -9.44 16.74 -11.93
CA ASP A 2 -9.57 18.15 -12.32
C ASP A 2 -8.83 18.45 -13.65
N GLY A 3 -8.39 17.42 -14.40
CA GLY A 3 -7.62 17.56 -15.64
C GLY A 3 -6.16 18.01 -15.45
N LYS A 4 -5.70 18.20 -14.22
CA LYS A 4 -4.34 18.63 -13.94
C LYS A 4 -3.37 17.45 -14.02
N ARG A 5 -2.11 17.78 -14.35
CA ARG A 5 -1.03 16.79 -14.41
C ARG A 5 -0.73 16.26 -13.02
N ALA A 6 -0.79 14.93 -12.85
CA ALA A 6 -0.41 14.23 -11.63
C ALA A 6 0.85 13.38 -11.86
N TYR A 7 1.64 13.20 -10.81
CA TYR A 7 2.83 12.37 -10.82
C TYR A 7 2.65 11.18 -9.90
N ALA A 8 2.82 9.97 -10.42
CA ALA A 8 2.91 8.75 -9.63
C ALA A 8 4.39 8.44 -9.38
N VAL A 9 4.81 8.44 -8.12
CA VAL A 9 6.20 8.18 -7.73
C VAL A 9 6.26 6.90 -6.92
N LEU A 10 7.05 5.92 -7.39
CA LEU A 10 7.33 4.68 -6.69
C LEU A 10 8.72 4.74 -6.06
N LEU A 11 8.76 4.73 -4.73
CA LEU A 11 10.02 4.63 -3.99
C LEU A 11 10.37 3.15 -3.81
N SER A 12 11.46 2.72 -4.40
CA SER A 12 11.93 1.34 -4.31
C SER A 12 13.39 1.29 -3.84
N SER A 13 13.74 0.23 -3.10
CA SER A 13 15.10 -0.06 -2.71
C SER A 13 15.46 -1.51 -3.04
N ARG A 14 16.76 -1.81 -3.16
CA ARG A 14 17.22 -3.21 -3.33
C ARG A 14 16.80 -4.10 -2.17
N ALA A 15 16.78 -3.57 -0.95
CA ALA A 15 16.33 -4.29 0.24
C ALA A 15 14.82 -4.62 0.18
N ALA A 16 13.99 -3.68 -0.29
CA ALA A 16 12.56 -3.90 -0.49
C ALA A 16 12.29 -5.02 -1.50
N LEU A 17 13.04 -5.05 -2.61
CA LEU A 17 12.95 -6.13 -3.60
C LEU A 17 13.39 -7.49 -3.04
N GLY A 18 14.47 -7.53 -2.23
CA GLY A 18 14.92 -8.73 -1.53
C GLY A 18 13.88 -9.29 -0.56
N GLY A 19 13.10 -8.42 0.08
CA GLY A 19 12.02 -8.79 1.00
C GLY A 19 10.79 -9.44 0.34
N LEU A 20 10.64 -9.36 -0.99
CA LEU A 20 9.45 -9.89 -1.67
C LEU A 20 9.33 -11.42 -1.55
N LYS A 21 10.44 -12.15 -1.58
CA LYS A 21 10.44 -13.61 -1.38
C LYS A 21 9.93 -13.97 0.02
N LYS A 22 10.43 -13.28 1.05
CA LYS A 22 9.98 -13.46 2.43
C LYS A 22 8.47 -13.17 2.57
N ARG A 23 7.95 -12.18 1.86
CA ARG A 23 6.50 -11.88 1.86
C ARG A 23 5.67 -13.03 1.31
N ILE A 24 6.17 -13.74 0.27
CA ILE A 24 5.50 -14.93 -0.27
C ILE A 24 5.49 -16.05 0.79
N ASP A 25 6.63 -16.30 1.42
CA ASP A 25 6.78 -17.35 2.44
C ASP A 25 5.96 -17.05 3.71
N ASP A 26 5.80 -15.79 4.07
CA ASP A 26 4.99 -15.37 5.21
C ASP A 26 3.48 -15.38 4.88
N ALA A 27 3.10 -15.05 3.63
CA ALA A 27 1.70 -15.08 3.19
C ALA A 27 1.18 -16.49 2.92
N PHE A 28 2.05 -17.40 2.48
CA PHE A 28 1.73 -18.80 2.19
C PHE A 28 2.72 -19.73 2.88
N PRO A 29 2.62 -19.86 4.22
CA PRO A 29 3.47 -20.79 4.97
C PRO A 29 3.19 -22.23 4.53
N PRO A 30 4.14 -23.17 4.70
CA PRO A 30 3.95 -24.57 4.35
C PRO A 30 2.71 -25.19 5.02
N LYS A 31 2.09 -26.17 4.36
CA LYS A 31 0.85 -26.79 4.87
C LYS A 31 0.99 -27.42 6.24
N ASP A 32 2.14 -28.01 6.55
CA ASP A 32 2.47 -28.52 7.88
C ASP A 32 2.48 -27.43 8.95
N TYR A 33 2.96 -26.23 8.62
CA TYR A 33 2.86 -25.07 9.51
C TYR A 33 1.40 -24.66 9.75
N ILE A 34 0.56 -24.69 8.73
CA ILE A 34 -0.86 -24.35 8.85
C ILE A 34 -1.58 -25.37 9.77
N LEU A 35 -1.31 -26.66 9.57
CA LEU A 35 -1.83 -27.72 10.44
C LEU A 35 -1.35 -27.56 11.90
N ARG A 36 -0.07 -27.22 12.10
CA ARG A 36 0.47 -26.91 13.42
C ARG A 36 -0.24 -25.72 14.09
N VAL A 37 -0.58 -24.66 13.33
CA VAL A 37 -1.36 -23.52 13.86
C VAL A 37 -2.76 -23.96 14.24
N TYR A 38 -3.43 -24.80 13.46
CA TYR A 38 -4.75 -25.33 13.78
C TYR A 38 -4.74 -26.15 15.07
N GLU A 39 -3.77 -27.04 15.24
CA GLU A 39 -3.60 -27.84 16.46
C GLU A 39 -3.27 -26.94 17.66
N ALA A 40 -2.38 -25.95 17.47
CA ALA A 40 -2.04 -25.01 18.52
C ALA A 40 -3.26 -24.17 18.98
N LEU A 41 -4.16 -23.78 18.07
CA LEU A 41 -5.42 -23.10 18.42
C LEU A 41 -6.34 -24.00 19.21
N ALA A 42 -6.48 -25.28 18.83
CA ALA A 42 -7.28 -26.24 19.58
C ALA A 42 -6.74 -26.43 21.00
N ASN A 43 -5.42 -26.55 21.16
CA ASN A 43 -4.77 -26.67 22.47
C ASN A 43 -4.89 -25.38 23.30
N TYR A 44 -4.79 -24.20 22.65
CA TYR A 44 -4.94 -22.90 23.32
C TYR A 44 -6.33 -22.73 23.95
N TYR A 45 -7.36 -23.21 23.27
CA TYR A 45 -8.75 -23.18 23.77
C TYR A 45 -9.19 -24.45 24.47
N GLN A 46 -8.29 -25.42 24.65
CA GLN A 46 -8.57 -26.70 25.31
C GLN A 46 -9.76 -27.46 24.71
N LEU A 47 -9.85 -27.46 23.37
CA LEU A 47 -10.92 -28.14 22.63
C LEU A 47 -10.58 -29.61 22.42
N GLY A 48 -11.51 -30.50 22.75
CA GLY A 48 -11.49 -31.91 22.36
C GLY A 48 -11.91 -32.10 20.90
N GLU A 49 -11.59 -33.26 20.33
CA GLU A 49 -12.11 -33.63 18.98
C GLU A 49 -13.63 -33.67 19.01
N GLY A 50 -14.29 -33.13 17.97
CA GLY A 50 -15.73 -33.00 17.89
C GLY A 50 -16.31 -31.74 18.56
N GLU A 51 -15.49 -30.97 19.24
CA GLU A 51 -15.95 -29.76 19.95
C GLU A 51 -15.72 -28.46 19.15
N GLY A 52 -16.27 -27.37 19.63
CA GLY A 52 -15.97 -26.01 19.20
C GLY A 52 -16.85 -25.47 18.08
N GLN A 53 -17.61 -26.28 17.38
CA GLN A 53 -18.46 -25.81 16.26
C GLN A 53 -19.40 -24.66 16.68
N GLY A 54 -19.42 -23.58 15.90
CA GLY A 54 -20.24 -22.40 16.14
C GLY A 54 -19.80 -21.54 17.33
N ARG A 55 -18.75 -21.93 18.04
CA ARG A 55 -18.21 -21.16 19.18
C ARG A 55 -17.19 -20.13 18.71
N ALA A 56 -17.24 -18.98 19.37
CA ALA A 56 -16.28 -17.88 19.19
C ALA A 56 -15.44 -17.74 20.46
N PHE A 57 -14.12 -17.62 20.26
CA PHE A 57 -13.14 -17.49 21.34
C PHE A 57 -12.34 -16.22 21.17
N GLU A 58 -12.19 -15.42 22.24
CA GLU A 58 -11.32 -14.25 22.21
C GLU A 58 -9.89 -14.66 21.83
N PHE A 59 -9.27 -13.92 20.91
CA PHE A 59 -7.95 -14.24 20.37
C PHE A 59 -6.93 -13.13 20.60
N ASN A 60 -5.87 -13.44 21.29
CA ASN A 60 -4.72 -12.56 21.43
C ASN A 60 -3.54 -13.10 20.62
N LEU A 61 -3.34 -12.56 19.41
CA LEU A 61 -2.29 -13.01 18.48
C LEU A 61 -0.89 -13.00 19.12
N LYS A 62 -0.53 -11.92 19.83
CA LYS A 62 0.81 -11.79 20.42
C LYS A 62 1.04 -12.84 21.53
N LEU A 63 0.05 -13.04 22.39
CA LEU A 63 0.11 -14.02 23.45
C LEU A 63 0.17 -15.44 22.88
N PHE A 64 -0.69 -15.74 21.91
CA PHE A 64 -0.71 -17.03 21.21
C PHE A 64 0.62 -17.33 20.52
N ALA A 65 1.13 -16.41 19.71
CA ALA A 65 2.39 -16.57 18.99
C ALA A 65 3.57 -16.81 19.95
N ARG A 66 3.60 -16.10 21.07
CA ARG A 66 4.63 -16.28 22.11
C ARG A 66 4.53 -17.64 22.77
N ASN A 67 3.32 -18.08 23.16
CA ASN A 67 3.12 -19.36 23.88
C ASN A 67 3.53 -20.56 23.03
N PHE A 68 3.26 -20.52 21.72
CA PHE A 68 3.56 -21.62 20.79
C PHE A 68 4.85 -21.41 19.99
N LYS A 69 5.61 -20.34 20.25
CA LYS A 69 6.86 -19.97 19.54
C LYS A 69 6.64 -19.88 18.02
N LEU A 70 5.57 -19.20 17.61
CA LEU A 70 5.18 -19.01 16.21
C LEU A 70 5.41 -17.57 15.77
N ASN A 71 5.51 -17.37 14.45
CA ASN A 71 5.60 -16.03 13.86
C ASN A 71 4.20 -15.44 13.66
N GLU A 72 3.93 -14.24 14.18
CA GLU A 72 2.62 -13.58 14.14
C GLU A 72 2.07 -13.43 12.70
N ALA A 73 2.90 -13.00 11.74
CA ALA A 73 2.47 -12.81 10.36
C ALA A 73 2.06 -14.15 9.71
N ARG A 74 2.84 -15.20 9.93
CA ARG A 74 2.53 -16.55 9.42
C ARG A 74 1.32 -17.17 10.09
N VAL A 75 1.11 -16.89 11.38
CA VAL A 75 -0.11 -17.33 12.12
C VAL A 75 -1.34 -16.72 11.48
N MET A 76 -1.36 -15.41 11.23
CA MET A 76 -2.50 -14.76 10.58
C MET A 76 -2.75 -15.29 9.17
N SER A 77 -1.68 -15.53 8.41
CA SER A 77 -1.79 -16.14 7.09
C SER A 77 -2.35 -17.58 7.15
N ALA A 78 -1.91 -18.37 8.12
CA ALA A 78 -2.43 -19.72 8.34
C ALA A 78 -3.93 -19.71 8.71
N ILE A 79 -4.34 -18.81 9.61
CA ILE A 79 -5.75 -18.60 9.97
C ILE A 79 -6.58 -18.21 8.74
N SER A 80 -6.10 -17.27 7.92
CA SER A 80 -6.79 -16.86 6.68
C SER A 80 -6.93 -18.01 5.68
N ILE A 81 -5.94 -18.90 5.58
CA ILE A 81 -6.03 -20.08 4.71
C ILE A 81 -7.04 -21.10 5.27
N LEU A 82 -7.03 -21.32 6.59
CA LEU A 82 -8.00 -22.20 7.26
C LEU A 82 -9.43 -21.65 7.16
N GLU A 83 -9.60 -20.33 7.15
CA GLU A 83 -10.87 -19.66 6.93
C GLU A 83 -11.42 -19.92 5.52
N VAL A 84 -10.59 -19.73 4.49
CA VAL A 84 -10.97 -20.05 3.11
C VAL A 84 -11.24 -21.55 2.92
N ALA A 85 -10.55 -22.39 3.66
CA ALA A 85 -10.79 -23.83 3.67
C ALA A 85 -12.03 -24.24 4.48
N GLY A 86 -12.69 -23.29 5.18
CA GLY A 86 -13.96 -23.50 5.88
C GLY A 86 -13.84 -24.18 7.26
N PHE A 87 -12.67 -24.16 7.88
CA PHE A 87 -12.48 -24.77 9.22
C PHE A 87 -12.75 -23.80 10.35
N LEU A 88 -12.20 -22.61 10.27
CA LEU A 88 -12.34 -21.56 11.27
C LEU A 88 -12.15 -20.18 10.62
N GLY A 89 -12.53 -19.11 11.28
CA GLY A 89 -12.34 -17.76 10.79
C GLY A 89 -11.90 -16.79 11.88
N TYR A 90 -11.36 -15.66 11.43
CA TYR A 90 -10.96 -14.55 12.28
C TYR A 90 -11.90 -13.37 12.07
N THR A 91 -12.43 -12.84 13.16
CA THR A 91 -13.32 -11.68 13.09
C THR A 91 -13.10 -10.74 14.27
N THR A 92 -13.34 -9.45 14.03
CA THR A 92 -13.37 -8.41 15.07
C THR A 92 -14.77 -7.92 15.36
N ASP A 93 -15.79 -8.49 14.71
CA ASP A 93 -17.14 -7.90 14.65
C ASP A 93 -18.14 -8.44 15.68
N ILE A 94 -17.76 -9.42 16.50
CA ILE A 94 -18.71 -10.12 17.39
C ILE A 94 -19.31 -9.18 18.43
N ASN A 95 -18.60 -8.16 18.90
CA ASN A 95 -19.09 -7.16 19.86
C ASN A 95 -18.68 -5.73 19.49
N SER A 96 -18.59 -5.41 18.20
CA SER A 96 -18.00 -4.17 17.71
C SER A 96 -18.83 -2.91 17.96
N ARG A 97 -20.12 -3.07 18.35
CA ARG A 97 -21.01 -1.93 18.56
C ARG A 97 -21.18 -1.63 20.04
N SER A 98 -20.90 -0.39 20.39
CA SER A 98 -21.21 0.15 21.72
C SER A 98 -22.71 0.15 21.97
N ARG A 99 -23.09 -0.02 23.22
CA ARG A 99 -24.50 0.00 23.65
C ARG A 99 -24.69 1.08 24.70
N VAL A 100 -25.79 1.81 24.55
CA VAL A 100 -26.17 2.90 25.46
C VAL A 100 -27.63 2.77 25.81
N MET A 101 -27.99 3.01 27.08
CA MET A 101 -29.34 3.14 27.55
C MET A 101 -29.38 4.28 28.56
N PHE A 102 -30.39 5.15 28.49
CA PHE A 102 -30.64 6.11 29.55
C PHE A 102 -31.18 5.40 30.81
N THR A 103 -30.58 5.70 31.96
CA THR A 103 -30.97 5.14 33.25
C THR A 103 -31.93 6.09 33.99
N VAL A 104 -32.11 7.29 33.46
CA VAL A 104 -33.01 8.31 33.98
C VAL A 104 -34.24 8.44 33.06
N LEU A 105 -35.40 8.80 33.65
CA LEU A 105 -36.62 9.04 32.87
C LEU A 105 -36.44 10.29 31.99
N ARG A 106 -37.10 10.28 30.82
CA ARG A 106 -37.00 11.38 29.85
C ARG A 106 -37.36 12.74 30.44
N ASP A 107 -38.42 12.78 31.30
CA ASP A 107 -38.92 14.00 31.91
C ASP A 107 -37.93 14.60 32.95
N ARG A 108 -37.08 13.75 33.53
CA ARG A 108 -36.05 14.18 34.48
C ARG A 108 -34.72 14.57 33.85
N LEU A 109 -34.55 14.34 32.56
CA LEU A 109 -33.29 14.73 31.87
C LEU A 109 -33.03 16.23 31.93
N TYR A 110 -34.08 17.05 31.95
CA TYR A 110 -33.97 18.52 32.05
C TYR A 110 -33.54 18.99 33.46
N GLU A 111 -33.57 18.14 34.48
CA GLU A 111 -33.10 18.42 35.81
C GLU A 111 -31.57 18.25 35.95
N PHE A 112 -30.97 17.56 34.97
CA PHE A 112 -29.52 17.34 34.94
C PHE A 112 -28.83 18.42 34.11
N GLU A 113 -28.52 19.55 34.69
CA GLU A 113 -27.54 20.52 34.14
C GLU A 113 -26.16 19.86 34.18
N THR A 114 -25.65 19.41 33.04
CA THR A 114 -24.32 18.80 32.99
C THR A 114 -23.22 19.83 33.13
N GLY A 115 -23.49 21.10 32.83
CA GLY A 115 -22.50 22.19 32.78
C GLY A 115 -21.45 22.02 31.68
N ASP A 116 -21.63 21.00 30.81
CA ASP A 116 -20.72 20.69 29.69
C ASP A 116 -21.53 20.64 28.38
N PRO A 117 -21.33 21.61 27.47
CA PRO A 117 -22.05 21.66 26.20
C PRO A 117 -21.88 20.42 25.34
N LEU A 118 -20.74 19.70 25.45
CA LEU A 118 -20.51 18.48 24.69
C LEU A 118 -21.45 17.36 25.17
N LEU A 119 -21.58 17.19 26.49
CA LEU A 119 -22.44 16.17 27.07
C LEU A 119 -23.92 16.42 26.71
N GLU A 120 -24.34 17.68 26.71
CA GLU A 120 -25.72 18.05 26.33
C GLU A 120 -25.99 17.76 24.84
N ARG A 121 -25.06 18.13 23.96
CA ARG A 121 -25.16 17.79 22.52
C ARG A 121 -25.17 16.29 22.29
N LEU A 122 -24.34 15.53 23.01
CA LEU A 122 -24.31 14.07 22.92
C LEU A 122 -25.66 13.45 23.35
N MET A 123 -26.22 13.89 24.47
CA MET A 123 -27.54 13.40 24.93
C MET A 123 -28.65 13.67 23.90
N VAL A 124 -28.65 14.88 23.33
CA VAL A 124 -29.63 15.24 22.27
C VAL A 124 -29.46 14.35 21.02
N LEU A 125 -28.22 14.10 20.58
CA LEU A 125 -27.96 13.22 19.44
C LEU A 125 -28.40 11.78 19.70
N LEU A 126 -28.13 11.27 20.89
CA LEU A 126 -28.57 9.93 21.29
C LEU A 126 -30.07 9.80 21.23
N MET A 127 -30.83 10.75 21.80
CA MET A 127 -32.28 10.75 21.79
C MET A 127 -32.89 10.86 20.39
N ARG A 128 -32.24 11.59 19.49
CA ARG A 128 -32.71 11.81 18.12
C ARG A 128 -32.46 10.59 17.20
N ASN A 129 -31.36 9.93 17.37
CA ASN A 129 -30.93 8.92 16.40
C ASN A 129 -31.23 7.48 16.85
N TYR A 130 -31.45 7.24 18.14
CA TYR A 130 -31.61 5.87 18.66
C TYR A 130 -32.96 5.68 19.36
N ALA A 131 -33.94 5.14 18.63
CA ALA A 131 -35.24 4.84 19.18
C ALA A 131 -35.17 3.78 20.28
N GLY A 132 -36.01 3.93 21.32
CA GLY A 132 -36.06 2.95 22.41
C GLY A 132 -34.94 3.01 23.44
N ILE A 133 -34.00 3.95 23.33
CA ILE A 133 -32.81 4.09 24.18
C ILE A 133 -33.12 4.33 25.67
N PHE A 134 -34.37 4.65 26.04
CA PHE A 134 -34.88 4.76 27.41
C PHE A 134 -35.40 3.46 27.98
N VAL A 135 -35.66 2.45 27.13
CA VAL A 135 -36.31 1.21 27.52
C VAL A 135 -35.35 0.03 27.45
N GLN A 136 -34.47 0.06 26.47
CA GLN A 136 -33.51 -1.02 26.23
C GLN A 136 -32.17 -0.48 25.72
N ASP A 137 -31.15 -1.32 25.75
CA ASP A 137 -29.83 -0.99 25.19
C ASP A 137 -29.95 -0.73 23.68
N ALA A 138 -29.59 0.45 23.23
CA ALA A 138 -29.48 0.80 21.84
C ALA A 138 -28.02 0.61 21.36
N TYR A 139 -27.84 -0.03 20.21
CA TYR A 139 -26.52 -0.11 19.55
C TYR A 139 -26.21 1.25 18.92
N VAL A 140 -25.09 1.84 19.33
CA VAL A 140 -24.68 3.17 18.85
C VAL A 140 -23.46 3.08 17.95
N ASP A 141 -23.42 3.94 16.93
CA ASP A 141 -22.25 4.13 16.06
C ASP A 141 -21.42 5.30 16.60
N GLU A 142 -20.32 4.99 17.27
CA GLU A 142 -19.43 6.00 17.85
C GLU A 142 -18.70 6.83 16.76
N GLY A 143 -18.47 6.26 15.56
CA GLY A 143 -17.92 7.01 14.44
C GLY A 143 -18.85 8.11 14.00
N PHE A 144 -20.10 7.77 13.71
CA PHE A 144 -21.14 8.72 13.35
C PHE A 144 -21.32 9.82 14.42
N LEU A 145 -21.37 9.43 15.70
CA LEU A 145 -21.56 10.40 16.80
C LEU A 145 -20.34 11.35 16.95
N ALA A 146 -19.12 10.84 16.79
CA ALA A 146 -17.90 11.64 16.84
C ALA A 146 -17.87 12.67 15.70
N ASP A 147 -18.22 12.25 14.47
CA ASP A 147 -18.31 13.12 13.30
C ASP A 147 -19.38 14.20 13.47
N GLN A 148 -20.56 13.86 14.01
CA GLN A 148 -21.66 14.83 14.27
C GLN A 148 -21.31 15.86 15.35
N LEU A 149 -20.46 15.49 16.31
CA LEU A 149 -20.01 16.37 17.39
C LEU A 149 -18.74 17.14 17.07
N ASP A 150 -18.07 16.78 15.93
CA ASP A 150 -16.76 17.31 15.55
C ASP A 150 -15.69 17.07 16.63
N VAL A 151 -15.63 15.83 17.13
CA VAL A 151 -14.69 15.41 18.17
C VAL A 151 -13.99 14.10 17.80
N THR A 152 -12.85 13.83 18.44
CA THR A 152 -12.19 12.54 18.29
C THR A 152 -12.95 11.42 19.03
N ARG A 153 -12.81 10.15 18.60
CA ARG A 153 -13.40 9.00 19.29
C ARG A 153 -13.01 8.92 20.76
N LYS A 154 -11.80 9.34 21.11
CA LYS A 154 -11.32 9.37 22.50
C LYS A 154 -12.13 10.36 23.32
N VAL A 155 -12.36 11.56 22.82
CA VAL A 155 -13.16 12.60 23.49
C VAL A 155 -14.61 12.13 23.65
N LEU A 156 -15.17 11.50 22.63
CA LEU A 156 -16.52 10.91 22.70
C LEU A 156 -16.59 9.79 23.77
N TYR A 157 -15.59 8.90 23.81
CA TYR A 157 -15.49 7.87 24.83
C TYR A 157 -15.47 8.47 26.25
N ASP A 158 -14.65 9.48 26.48
CA ASP A 158 -14.55 10.18 27.77
C ASP A 158 -15.89 10.86 28.14
N ALA A 159 -16.64 11.38 27.15
CA ALA A 159 -17.98 11.93 27.32
C ALA A 159 -18.99 10.84 27.76
N PHE A 160 -18.98 9.67 27.11
CA PHE A 160 -19.81 8.54 27.54
C PHE A 160 -19.50 8.09 28.98
N ILE A 161 -18.22 7.98 29.32
CA ILE A 161 -17.78 7.62 30.67
C ILE A 161 -18.25 8.67 31.69
N SER A 162 -18.20 9.97 31.35
CA SER A 162 -18.68 11.05 32.20
C SER A 162 -20.17 10.94 32.48
N LEU A 163 -20.99 10.72 31.43
CA LEU A 163 -22.45 10.50 31.57
C LEU A 163 -22.77 9.24 32.38
N ALA A 164 -22.01 8.17 32.19
CA ALA A 164 -22.18 6.92 32.93
C ALA A 164 -21.82 7.07 34.43
N LYS A 165 -20.73 7.77 34.76
CA LYS A 165 -20.35 8.09 36.15
C LYS A 165 -21.42 8.94 36.84
N ARG A 166 -22.10 9.81 36.13
CA ARG A 166 -23.22 10.63 36.64
C ARG A 166 -24.54 9.82 36.72
N LYS A 167 -24.53 8.53 36.35
CA LYS A 167 -25.70 7.64 36.30
C LYS A 167 -26.82 8.17 35.42
N ILE A 168 -26.50 8.92 34.38
CA ILE A 168 -27.47 9.40 33.39
C ILE A 168 -27.71 8.33 32.33
N ILE A 169 -26.63 7.62 31.96
CA ILE A 169 -26.69 6.49 31.01
C ILE A 169 -26.01 5.26 31.58
N ARG A 170 -26.39 4.11 31.04
CA ARG A 170 -25.57 2.89 31.06
C ARG A 170 -24.86 2.82 29.73
N TYR A 171 -23.53 2.80 29.76
CA TYR A 171 -22.69 2.68 28.57
C TYR A 171 -21.87 1.40 28.66
N VAL A 172 -21.97 0.60 27.60
CA VAL A 172 -21.13 -0.59 27.41
C VAL A 172 -20.34 -0.35 26.13
N PRO A 173 -19.03 -0.07 26.21
CA PRO A 173 -18.23 0.16 25.06
C PRO A 173 -18.19 -1.06 24.15
N GLY A 174 -18.23 -0.83 22.85
CA GLY A 174 -18.01 -1.87 21.86
C GLY A 174 -16.58 -2.39 22.00
N ASP A 175 -16.44 -3.66 22.28
CA ASP A 175 -15.17 -4.30 22.43
C ASP A 175 -14.73 -4.86 21.07
N VAL A 176 -13.82 -4.13 20.39
CA VAL A 176 -13.23 -4.57 19.12
C VAL A 176 -12.15 -5.60 19.43
N LYS A 177 -12.55 -6.70 20.11
CA LYS A 177 -11.65 -7.81 20.34
C LYS A 177 -11.66 -8.75 19.15
N PRO A 178 -10.51 -9.26 18.75
CA PRO A 178 -10.46 -10.32 17.76
C PRO A 178 -10.94 -11.65 18.35
N TYR A 179 -11.66 -12.41 17.53
CA TYR A 179 -12.16 -13.74 17.86
C TYR A 179 -11.76 -14.75 16.78
N ILE A 180 -11.54 -15.99 17.22
CA ILE A 180 -11.51 -17.16 16.35
C ILE A 180 -12.87 -17.85 16.46
N VAL A 181 -13.50 -18.07 15.33
CA VAL A 181 -14.81 -18.77 15.23
C VAL A 181 -14.57 -20.12 14.55
N TYR A 182 -14.94 -21.20 15.18
CA TYR A 182 -14.88 -22.53 14.58
C TYR A 182 -16.14 -22.78 13.75
N TYR A 183 -15.99 -22.89 12.44
CA TYR A 183 -17.11 -23.19 11.53
C TYR A 183 -17.48 -24.67 11.55
N GLN A 184 -16.52 -25.52 11.83
CA GLN A 184 -16.67 -26.96 11.98
C GLN A 184 -16.19 -27.39 13.38
N PRO A 185 -16.61 -28.59 13.88
CA PRO A 185 -16.04 -29.13 15.08
C PRO A 185 -14.52 -29.38 14.89
N ARG A 186 -13.75 -29.36 15.97
CA ARG A 186 -12.35 -29.73 15.89
C ARG A 186 -12.21 -31.12 15.29
N LEU A 187 -11.50 -31.22 14.17
CA LEU A 187 -11.18 -32.47 13.49
C LEU A 187 -9.78 -32.95 13.84
N PRO A 188 -9.53 -34.28 13.82
CA PRO A 188 -8.18 -34.80 13.80
C PRO A 188 -7.38 -34.25 12.60
N LEU A 189 -6.07 -34.03 12.78
CA LEU A 189 -5.24 -33.42 11.72
C LEU A 189 -5.25 -34.22 10.40
N SER A 190 -5.44 -35.54 10.45
CA SER A 190 -5.56 -36.40 9.28
C SER A 190 -6.78 -36.11 8.38
N TYR A 191 -7.82 -35.48 8.92
CA TYR A 191 -9.04 -35.09 8.20
C TYR A 191 -8.99 -33.67 7.68
N ILE A 192 -7.97 -32.87 8.02
CA ILE A 192 -7.84 -31.50 7.56
C ILE A 192 -7.19 -31.48 6.19
N THR A 193 -8.01 -31.22 5.18
CA THR A 193 -7.54 -31.10 3.80
C THR A 193 -7.58 -29.65 3.34
N ILE A 194 -6.41 -29.07 3.05
CA ILE A 194 -6.30 -27.73 2.47
C ILE A 194 -6.31 -27.88 0.94
N GLY A 195 -7.46 -27.59 0.34
CA GLY A 195 -7.68 -27.72 -1.11
C GLY A 195 -6.84 -26.73 -1.94
N ARG A 196 -6.70 -27.03 -3.23
CA ARG A 196 -5.93 -26.21 -4.18
C ARG A 196 -6.46 -24.77 -4.27
N GLU A 197 -7.76 -24.57 -4.17
CA GLU A 197 -8.39 -23.25 -4.23
C GLU A 197 -8.01 -22.39 -3.04
N ALA A 198 -7.87 -22.97 -1.85
CA ALA A 198 -7.50 -22.27 -0.63
C ALA A 198 -6.01 -21.94 -0.56
N TYR A 199 -5.15 -22.74 -1.19
CA TYR A 199 -3.70 -22.59 -1.05
C TYR A 199 -2.98 -22.41 -2.39
N GLU A 200 -2.86 -23.44 -3.25
CA GLU A 200 -2.00 -23.43 -4.43
C GLU A 200 -2.40 -22.35 -5.42
N ASN A 201 -3.67 -22.27 -5.82
CA ASN A 201 -4.15 -21.30 -6.82
C ASN A 201 -3.96 -19.86 -6.33
N ARG A 202 -4.23 -19.62 -5.05
CA ARG A 202 -4.03 -18.30 -4.44
C ARG A 202 -2.56 -17.93 -4.32
N LYS A 203 -1.70 -18.90 -3.99
CA LYS A 203 -0.25 -18.73 -3.94
C LYS A 203 0.32 -18.40 -5.31
N GLU A 204 -0.07 -19.13 -6.35
CA GLU A 204 0.35 -18.88 -7.73
C GLU A 204 -0.05 -17.47 -8.19
N LEU A 205 -1.30 -17.07 -7.93
CA LEU A 205 -1.77 -15.72 -8.24
C LEU A 205 -0.98 -14.64 -7.48
N PHE A 206 -0.70 -14.87 -6.20
CA PHE A 206 0.08 -13.94 -5.39
C PHE A 206 1.52 -13.82 -5.89
N VAL A 207 2.17 -14.95 -6.22
CA VAL A 207 3.52 -14.99 -6.80
C VAL A 207 3.57 -14.25 -8.13
N THR A 208 2.58 -14.45 -9.00
CA THR A 208 2.45 -13.75 -10.28
C THR A 208 2.34 -12.23 -10.09
N LYS A 209 1.50 -11.78 -9.16
CA LYS A 209 1.37 -10.34 -8.84
C LYS A 209 2.67 -9.74 -8.28
N ILE A 210 3.34 -10.45 -7.38
CA ILE A 210 4.63 -10.03 -6.82
C ILE A 210 5.70 -9.99 -7.93
N GLY A 211 5.72 -10.99 -8.81
CA GLY A 211 6.62 -11.05 -9.97
C GLY A 211 6.43 -9.88 -10.93
N ALA A 212 5.17 -9.56 -11.26
CA ALA A 212 4.83 -8.41 -12.11
C ALA A 212 5.30 -7.09 -11.49
N MET A 213 5.09 -6.90 -10.19
CA MET A 213 5.56 -5.71 -9.47
C MET A 213 7.09 -5.62 -9.44
N ALA A 214 7.77 -6.75 -9.21
CA ALA A 214 9.23 -6.81 -9.24
C ALA A 214 9.79 -6.49 -10.64
N ARG A 215 9.15 -6.98 -11.70
CA ARG A 215 9.49 -6.64 -13.09
C ARG A 215 9.29 -5.15 -13.34
N TYR A 216 8.15 -4.59 -12.96
CA TYR A 216 7.86 -3.16 -13.11
C TYR A 216 8.92 -2.26 -12.48
N ILE A 217 9.46 -2.67 -11.32
CA ILE A 217 10.51 -1.92 -10.62
C ILE A 217 11.87 -2.06 -11.32
N ARG A 218 12.22 -3.26 -11.81
CA ARG A 218 13.55 -3.56 -12.34
C ARG A 218 13.75 -3.24 -13.82
N ASP A 219 12.67 -3.22 -14.57
CA ASP A 219 12.73 -2.99 -16.01
C ASP A 219 12.93 -1.50 -16.30
N ASP A 220 14.15 -1.14 -16.69
CA ASP A 220 14.53 0.24 -17.06
C ASP A 220 14.51 0.48 -18.57
N GLU A 221 14.01 -0.51 -19.35
CA GLU A 221 13.97 -0.44 -20.80
C GLU A 221 12.56 -0.31 -21.37
N THR A 222 11.57 -0.96 -20.75
CA THR A 222 10.19 -0.94 -21.21
C THR A 222 9.43 0.25 -20.63
N CYS A 223 8.67 0.95 -21.47
CA CYS A 223 7.80 2.06 -21.05
C CYS A 223 6.89 1.64 -19.89
N ARG A 224 6.81 2.44 -18.82
CA ARG A 224 5.99 2.13 -17.63
C ARG A 224 4.53 1.90 -17.95
N GLN A 225 3.98 2.66 -18.89
CA GLN A 225 2.60 2.49 -19.34
C GLN A 225 2.41 1.15 -20.06
N LEU A 226 3.33 0.76 -20.94
CA LEU A 226 3.25 -0.52 -21.64
C LEU A 226 3.29 -1.72 -20.68
N LEU A 227 4.15 -1.68 -19.64
CA LEU A 227 4.19 -2.70 -18.61
C LEU A 227 2.87 -2.83 -17.85
N LEU A 228 2.21 -1.70 -17.55
CA LEU A 228 0.91 -1.71 -16.89
C LEU A 228 -0.19 -2.25 -17.81
N MET A 229 -0.20 -1.83 -19.06
CA MET A 229 -1.19 -2.30 -20.06
C MET A 229 -1.04 -3.81 -20.31
N GLU A 230 0.19 -4.30 -20.46
CA GLU A 230 0.49 -5.74 -20.57
C GLU A 230 -0.03 -6.52 -19.35
N TYR A 231 0.18 -6.00 -18.14
CA TYR A 231 -0.30 -6.62 -16.90
C TYR A 231 -1.83 -6.74 -16.87
N PHE A 232 -2.56 -5.76 -17.40
CA PHE A 232 -4.02 -5.77 -17.49
C PHE A 232 -4.56 -6.43 -18.79
N GLY A 233 -3.70 -7.09 -19.56
CA GLY A 233 -4.09 -7.81 -20.76
C GLY A 233 -4.35 -6.94 -21.99
N GLN A 234 -3.96 -5.68 -21.95
CA GLN A 234 -4.04 -4.79 -23.09
C GLN A 234 -2.74 -4.83 -23.91
N LYS A 235 -2.86 -4.86 -25.22
CA LYS A 235 -1.73 -4.80 -26.14
C LYS A 235 -1.64 -3.40 -26.73
N GLU A 236 -0.55 -2.72 -26.46
CA GLU A 236 -0.22 -1.41 -27.01
C GLU A 236 1.28 -1.39 -27.32
N ASP A 237 1.63 -0.84 -28.48
CA ASP A 237 3.02 -0.82 -28.94
C ASP A 237 3.65 0.58 -28.82
N LYS A 238 2.82 1.62 -28.56
CA LYS A 238 3.28 3.01 -28.53
C LYS A 238 3.71 3.43 -27.12
N PRO A 239 5.00 3.77 -26.91
CA PRO A 239 5.47 4.30 -25.62
C PRO A 239 4.79 5.64 -25.28
N CYS A 240 4.54 5.89 -24.00
CA CYS A 240 3.86 7.11 -23.55
C CYS A 240 4.66 8.41 -23.75
N GLY A 241 5.98 8.33 -23.92
CA GLY A 241 6.86 9.50 -24.10
C GLY A 241 7.15 10.33 -22.84
N ILE A 242 6.41 10.11 -21.74
CA ILE A 242 6.42 10.98 -20.54
C ILE A 242 6.88 10.29 -19.25
N CYS A 243 6.99 8.96 -19.21
CA CYS A 243 7.52 8.25 -18.04
C CYS A 243 9.05 8.39 -17.92
N ASP A 244 9.59 8.02 -16.76
CA ASP A 244 11.02 8.04 -16.47
C ASP A 244 11.86 7.32 -17.52
N VAL A 245 11.43 6.13 -17.94
CA VAL A 245 12.11 5.32 -18.97
C VAL A 245 12.10 6.02 -20.34
N CYS A 246 10.95 6.53 -20.77
CA CYS A 246 10.85 7.22 -22.05
C CYS A 246 11.69 8.50 -22.11
N ILE A 247 11.66 9.30 -21.03
CA ILE A 247 12.49 10.50 -20.90
C ILE A 247 13.98 10.13 -20.85
N GLY A 248 14.34 9.07 -20.13
CA GLY A 248 15.71 8.57 -20.04
C GLY A 248 16.26 8.10 -21.40
N LYS A 249 15.44 7.39 -22.19
CA LYS A 249 15.78 6.98 -23.56
C LYS A 249 16.01 8.18 -24.46
N LYS A 250 15.12 9.16 -24.44
CA LYS A 250 15.26 10.38 -25.23
C LYS A 250 16.53 11.15 -24.89
N LYS A 251 16.87 11.27 -23.60
CA LYS A 251 18.10 11.91 -23.16
C LYS A 251 19.35 11.12 -23.59
N ARG A 252 19.31 9.78 -23.59
CA ARG A 252 20.44 8.94 -24.07
C ARG A 252 20.66 9.12 -25.56
N LEU A 253 19.60 9.05 -26.38
CA LEU A 253 19.68 9.29 -27.83
C LEU A 253 20.30 10.65 -28.13
N HIS A 254 19.81 11.73 -27.53
CA HIS A 254 20.38 13.06 -27.72
C HIS A 254 21.86 13.14 -27.29
N ARG A 255 22.25 12.42 -26.24
CA ARG A 255 23.67 12.39 -25.81
C ARG A 255 24.56 11.64 -26.80
N GLU A 256 24.08 10.54 -27.38
CA GLU A 256 24.78 9.75 -28.39
C GLU A 256 24.88 10.53 -29.70
N GLU A 257 23.81 11.17 -30.16
CA GLU A 257 23.80 12.05 -31.31
C GLU A 257 24.81 13.20 -31.15
N ARG A 258 24.82 13.86 -29.98
CA ARG A 258 25.79 14.92 -29.68
C ARG A 258 27.23 14.44 -29.67
N LYS A 259 27.50 13.23 -29.14
CA LYS A 259 28.85 12.64 -29.19
C LYS A 259 29.28 12.31 -30.61
N SER A 260 28.40 11.71 -31.39
CA SER A 260 28.65 11.43 -32.81
C SER A 260 28.93 12.72 -33.59
N LEU A 261 28.17 13.78 -33.34
CA LEU A 261 28.43 15.09 -33.97
C LEU A 261 29.74 15.68 -33.53
N GLU A 262 30.09 15.61 -32.27
CA GLU A 262 31.43 16.02 -31.73
C GLU A 262 32.57 15.32 -32.45
N GLU A 263 32.52 13.99 -32.55
CA GLU A 263 33.51 13.20 -33.24
C GLU A 263 33.65 13.59 -34.74
N ARG A 264 32.51 13.81 -35.41
CA ARG A 264 32.50 14.25 -36.81
C ARG A 264 33.08 15.65 -36.98
N ILE A 265 32.81 16.59 -36.07
CA ILE A 265 33.41 17.93 -36.10
C ILE A 265 34.92 17.82 -35.94
N LEU A 266 35.39 17.07 -34.92
CA LEU A 266 36.81 16.90 -34.67
C LEU A 266 37.55 16.21 -35.86
N GLN A 267 36.91 15.24 -36.51
CA GLN A 267 37.45 14.58 -37.71
C GLN A 267 37.62 15.55 -38.90
N VAL A 268 36.66 16.44 -39.11
CA VAL A 268 36.77 17.48 -40.18
C VAL A 268 37.91 18.43 -39.85
N LEU A 269 37.97 18.93 -38.61
CA LEU A 269 38.99 19.85 -38.13
C LEU A 269 40.41 19.24 -38.08
N ALA A 270 40.52 17.90 -37.90
CA ALA A 270 41.78 17.17 -37.97
C ALA A 270 42.34 17.12 -39.42
N ARG A 271 41.51 17.25 -40.43
CA ARG A 271 41.95 17.24 -41.83
C ARG A 271 42.33 18.63 -42.32
N GLN A 272 41.58 19.64 -41.94
CA GLN A 272 41.81 21.03 -42.32
C GLN A 272 41.06 22.01 -41.40
N ASN A 273 41.68 23.17 -41.16
CA ASN A 273 41.02 24.27 -40.51
C ASN A 273 39.88 24.77 -41.40
N THR A 274 38.72 25.08 -40.84
CA THR A 274 37.57 25.45 -41.63
C THR A 274 36.61 26.39 -40.86
N ASN A 275 35.74 27.06 -41.59
CA ASN A 275 34.77 27.97 -40.99
C ASN A 275 33.43 27.26 -40.67
N ILE A 276 32.63 27.87 -39.78
CA ILE A 276 31.34 27.31 -39.32
C ILE A 276 30.40 26.99 -40.50
N ARG A 277 30.34 27.80 -41.54
CA ARG A 277 29.46 27.59 -42.70
C ARG A 277 29.82 26.30 -43.43
N GLU A 278 31.13 26.09 -43.66
CA GLU A 278 31.63 24.92 -44.33
C GLU A 278 31.44 23.64 -43.46
N LEU A 279 31.66 23.74 -42.14
CA LEU A 279 31.34 22.66 -41.21
C LEU A 279 29.88 22.23 -41.29
N VAL A 280 28.92 23.20 -41.26
CA VAL A 280 27.49 22.91 -41.38
C VAL A 280 27.19 22.22 -42.72
N ARG A 281 27.82 22.68 -43.79
CA ARG A 281 27.62 22.10 -45.15
C ARG A 281 28.14 20.65 -45.21
N GLN A 282 29.32 20.41 -44.69
CA GLN A 282 29.98 19.08 -44.73
C GLN A 282 29.27 18.06 -43.80
N LEU A 283 28.78 18.51 -42.66
CA LEU A 283 28.14 17.66 -41.69
C LEU A 283 26.68 17.35 -42.07
N GLY A 284 26.02 18.23 -42.85
CA GLY A 284 24.62 18.05 -43.22
C GLY A 284 23.62 18.18 -42.08
N GLU A 285 24.04 18.79 -40.96
CA GLU A 285 23.25 18.96 -39.74
C GLU A 285 22.66 20.38 -39.64
N ASP A 286 21.66 20.56 -38.76
CA ASP A 286 21.10 21.86 -38.48
C ASP A 286 22.16 22.84 -37.94
N LYS A 287 22.15 24.06 -38.48
CA LYS A 287 23.13 25.11 -38.15
C LYS A 287 23.16 25.41 -36.65
N GLU A 288 22.01 25.47 -35.99
CA GLU A 288 21.92 25.82 -34.56
C GLU A 288 22.54 24.72 -33.71
N VAL A 289 22.31 23.45 -34.06
CA VAL A 289 22.86 22.27 -33.38
C VAL A 289 24.40 22.23 -33.51
N VAL A 290 24.91 22.48 -34.72
CA VAL A 290 26.36 22.53 -34.98
C VAL A 290 27.01 23.67 -34.23
N VAL A 291 26.42 24.86 -34.20
CA VAL A 291 26.94 26.04 -33.48
C VAL A 291 26.95 25.80 -31.98
N GLU A 292 25.90 25.20 -31.43
CA GLU A 292 25.85 24.85 -29.99
C GLU A 292 26.98 23.88 -29.63
N GLN A 293 27.23 22.85 -30.44
CA GLN A 293 28.28 21.90 -30.22
C GLN A 293 29.69 22.51 -30.35
N ILE A 294 29.89 23.41 -31.33
CA ILE A 294 31.15 24.16 -31.51
C ILE A 294 31.42 25.03 -30.28
N ARG A 295 30.44 25.77 -29.74
CA ARG A 295 30.62 26.56 -28.52
C ARG A 295 31.08 25.69 -27.35
N LYS A 296 30.47 24.53 -27.17
CA LYS A 296 30.85 23.60 -26.14
C LYS A 296 32.28 23.09 -26.32
N LEU A 297 32.69 22.76 -27.52
CA LEU A 297 34.07 22.31 -27.83
C LEU A 297 35.09 23.42 -27.61
N LEU A 298 34.75 24.68 -27.88
CA LEU A 298 35.56 25.85 -27.56
C LEU A 298 35.73 26.02 -26.03
N ASP A 299 34.60 25.91 -25.30
CA ASP A 299 34.62 26.00 -23.83
C ASP A 299 35.39 24.86 -23.17
N GLU A 300 35.33 23.66 -23.76
CA GLU A 300 36.14 22.49 -23.32
C GLU A 300 37.62 22.59 -23.77
N GLY A 301 38.00 23.60 -24.53
CA GLY A 301 39.35 23.76 -25.03
C GLY A 301 39.83 22.69 -26.04
N LYS A 302 38.91 21.98 -26.68
CA LYS A 302 39.24 20.96 -27.69
C LYS A 302 39.47 21.55 -29.08
N ILE A 303 38.87 22.69 -29.36
CA ILE A 303 39.04 23.46 -30.61
C ILE A 303 39.31 24.92 -30.27
N GLN A 304 39.90 25.65 -31.20
CA GLN A 304 40.21 27.07 -31.04
C GLN A 304 39.98 27.82 -32.36
N TYR A 305 39.90 29.15 -32.29
CA TYR A 305 39.95 29.98 -33.45
C TYR A 305 41.40 30.15 -33.89
N VAL A 306 41.72 29.67 -35.05
CA VAL A 306 43.09 29.81 -35.69
C VAL A 306 43.21 31.13 -36.46
N SER A 307 42.09 31.64 -36.97
CA SER A 307 41.93 32.96 -37.54
C SER A 307 40.57 33.57 -37.19
N THR A 308 40.27 34.78 -37.62
CA THR A 308 39.00 35.49 -37.33
C THR A 308 37.74 34.69 -37.68
N LEU A 309 37.82 33.72 -38.61
CA LEU A 309 36.70 32.96 -39.12
C LEU A 309 36.90 31.45 -39.14
N GLU A 310 38.12 30.98 -38.88
CA GLU A 310 38.47 29.56 -39.02
C GLU A 310 38.70 28.90 -37.64
N LEU A 311 38.14 27.72 -37.51
CA LEU A 311 38.32 26.81 -36.37
C LEU A 311 39.33 25.73 -36.68
N GLY A 312 40.14 25.37 -35.72
CA GLY A 312 41.10 24.26 -35.77
C GLY A 312 41.16 23.53 -34.45
N LEU A 313 41.83 22.38 -34.41
CA LEU A 313 42.10 21.64 -33.17
C LEU A 313 43.05 22.42 -32.29
N THR A 314 42.86 22.33 -30.99
CA THR A 314 43.83 22.85 -30.03
C THR A 314 45.05 21.93 -30.03
N GLU A 315 46.26 22.44 -30.33
CA GLU A 315 47.49 21.67 -30.19
C GLU A 315 47.67 21.29 -28.72
N LYS A 316 47.73 19.99 -28.43
CA LYS A 316 48.14 19.54 -27.10
C LYS A 316 49.60 19.88 -26.94
N SER A 317 49.90 20.79 -26.01
CA SER A 317 51.26 21.01 -25.49
C SER A 317 51.81 19.73 -24.91
#